data_17818e17a753499ca1cd2418f2c1df6b
#
_entry.id   17818e17a753499ca1cd2418f2c1df6b
#
_cell.length_a   1.000
_cell.length_b   1.000
_cell.length_c   1.000
_cell.angle_alpha   90.00
_cell.angle_beta   90.00
_cell.angle_gamma   90.00
#
_symmetry.space_group_name_H-M   'P 1'
#
loop_
_entity.id
_entity.type
_entity.pdbx_description
1 polymer ?
#
loop_
_entity_poly.entity_id
_entity_poly.type
_entity_poly.pdbx_seq_one_letter_code
_entity_poly.pdbx_strand_id
1 'polypeptide(L)'
;MLKILLNAEKSPTFEFAYGLFLINSPTIIVKTAKTGRQSAGVRRLHTSEASQRLHAGDLQYGYLVGLFEGDGFFSITPSAQDQAQGLSPVPGPKGKKGKYLTYELGIELSIRDVQLIYKIKSLLGVGVVSFRKRGDIEMVSLRIRNKDHLKKFILPIFDKYPMFSNKQYDYLRFRDALLSGIIYSKDLPEYIRSSKPLNSIESILSTFYFSAWLVGFIEAEGCFSVYKLSKDKDYLVASFDIAQRDGDIIISAIREYLSFTNAIYLDKTNCYKLKVSGVRSIENVIKFLQNTSVKLLGHKKLQYLLWVKQLRTIARYSEKIKIPSNY
;
A
#
# COMPACT_ATOMS: atom_id res chain seq x y z
N MET A 1 9.09 30.72 14.12
CA MET A 1 9.96 30.57 12.95
C MET A 1 11.35 30.31 13.46
N LEU A 2 11.82 29.07 13.47
CA LEU A 2 13.22 28.74 13.71
C LEU A 2 13.63 27.71 12.66
N LYS A 3 14.36 28.19 11.66
CA LYS A 3 15.05 27.38 10.66
C LYS A 3 16.27 26.76 11.34
N ILE A 4 16.35 25.44 11.40
CA ILE A 4 17.59 24.75 11.67
C ILE A 4 18.21 24.40 10.32
N LEU A 5 19.23 25.18 9.94
CA LEU A 5 20.17 24.90 8.86
C LEU A 5 21.08 23.76 9.33
N LEU A 6 21.00 22.62 8.69
CA LEU A 6 22.01 21.57 8.78
C LEU A 6 22.98 21.78 7.62
N ASN A 7 24.20 22.16 7.96
CA ASN A 7 25.33 22.28 7.07
C ASN A 7 25.63 20.91 6.41
N ALA A 8 25.81 20.97 5.09
CA ALA A 8 26.31 19.86 4.29
C ALA A 8 27.85 19.85 4.40
N GLU A 9 28.40 18.86 5.08
CA GLU A 9 29.80 18.49 4.93
C GLU A 9 29.95 17.23 4.10
N LYS A 10 30.96 17.29 3.25
CA LYS A 10 31.38 16.41 2.16
C LYS A 10 31.31 14.93 2.48
N SER A 11 30.66 14.20 1.57
CA SER A 11 30.65 12.74 1.52
C SER A 11 31.98 12.17 1.03
N PRO A 12 32.45 11.06 1.60
CA PRO A 12 33.49 10.23 0.98
C PRO A 12 32.82 9.33 -0.09
N THR A 13 33.49 9.23 -1.22
CA THR A 13 33.23 8.31 -2.33
C THR A 13 33.26 6.86 -1.84
N PHE A 14 32.10 6.18 -1.92
CA PHE A 14 32.04 4.73 -1.78
C PHE A 14 31.99 4.11 -3.18
N GLU A 15 33.03 3.37 -3.52
CA GLU A 15 33.07 2.46 -4.67
C GLU A 15 32.08 1.31 -4.41
N PHE A 16 31.13 1.14 -5.33
CA PHE A 16 30.23 0.00 -5.33
C PHE A 16 30.90 -1.19 -6.01
N ALA A 17 31.32 -2.17 -5.24
CA ALA A 17 31.65 -3.49 -5.75
C ALA A 17 30.34 -4.22 -6.10
N TYR A 18 30.14 -4.49 -7.41
CA TYR A 18 29.08 -5.35 -7.91
C TYR A 18 29.40 -6.80 -7.60
N GLY A 19 28.80 -7.32 -6.53
CA GLY A 19 28.76 -8.76 -6.27
C GLY A 19 27.62 -9.40 -7.07
N LEU A 20 27.96 -10.12 -8.13
CA LEU A 20 27.04 -11.01 -8.84
C LEU A 20 26.69 -12.19 -7.92
N PHE A 21 25.49 -12.23 -7.39
CA PHE A 21 24.93 -13.45 -6.80
C PHE A 21 24.24 -14.27 -7.89
N LEU A 22 24.99 -15.25 -8.40
CA LEU A 22 24.40 -16.35 -9.19
C LEU A 22 23.64 -17.26 -8.24
N ILE A 23 22.32 -17.27 -8.38
CA ILE A 23 21.46 -18.25 -7.69
C ILE A 23 21.50 -19.53 -8.51
N ASN A 24 22.33 -20.49 -8.08
CA ASN A 24 22.30 -21.86 -8.54
C ASN A 24 21.07 -22.57 -7.99
N SER A 25 20.13 -22.94 -8.87
CA SER A 25 19.06 -23.84 -8.56
C SER A 25 19.60 -25.29 -8.55
N PRO A 26 19.47 -26.06 -7.47
CA PRO A 26 19.81 -27.48 -7.51
C PRO A 26 18.69 -28.25 -8.22
N THR A 27 18.96 -28.76 -9.40
CA THR A 27 18.18 -29.77 -10.08
C THR A 27 18.36 -31.10 -9.32
N ILE A 28 17.34 -31.53 -8.60
CA ILE A 28 17.34 -32.86 -7.95
C ILE A 28 16.98 -33.91 -8.99
N ILE A 29 17.99 -34.65 -9.42
CA ILE A 29 17.80 -35.89 -10.21
C ILE A 29 17.35 -36.99 -9.25
N VAL A 30 16.09 -37.41 -9.36
CA VAL A 30 15.58 -38.59 -8.63
C VAL A 30 16.00 -39.85 -9.38
N LYS A 31 16.98 -40.57 -8.87
CA LYS A 31 17.26 -41.95 -9.27
C LYS A 31 16.24 -42.88 -8.61
N THR A 32 15.39 -43.52 -9.41
CA THR A 32 14.52 -44.59 -8.96
C THR A 32 15.32 -45.89 -8.70
N ALA A 33 15.36 -46.30 -7.45
CA ALA A 33 15.74 -47.65 -7.09
C ALA A 33 14.48 -48.44 -6.68
N LYS A 34 14.19 -49.51 -7.43
CA LYS A 34 13.20 -50.53 -7.05
C LYS A 34 13.81 -51.40 -5.95
N THR A 35 13.13 -51.59 -4.83
CA THR A 35 12.91 -52.87 -4.16
C THR A 35 12.17 -52.69 -2.82
N GLY A 36 11.23 -53.61 -2.52
CA GLY A 36 10.90 -54.00 -1.15
C GLY A 36 9.63 -53.41 -0.54
N ARG A 37 8.58 -54.23 -0.51
CA ARG A 37 7.37 -54.05 0.31
C ARG A 37 7.70 -53.78 1.77
N GLN A 38 7.11 -52.68 2.32
CA GLN A 38 6.59 -52.69 3.69
C GLN A 38 5.59 -51.55 3.83
N SER A 39 4.39 -51.85 4.32
CA SER A 39 3.32 -50.93 4.67
C SER A 39 3.71 -50.11 5.89
N ALA A 40 3.79 -48.78 5.74
CA ALA A 40 3.84 -47.88 6.88
C ALA A 40 3.20 -46.56 6.50
N GLY A 41 2.30 -46.14 7.34
CA GLY A 41 1.47 -44.96 7.40
C GLY A 41 1.82 -43.76 6.51
N VAL A 42 0.89 -43.36 5.70
CA VAL A 42 0.91 -42.07 4.99
C VAL A 42 0.95 -40.96 6.04
N ARG A 43 2.14 -40.40 6.31
CA ARG A 43 2.28 -39.15 7.07
C ARG A 43 1.73 -38.05 6.19
N ARG A 44 0.57 -37.50 6.60
CA ARG A 44 0.05 -36.22 6.13
C ARG A 44 1.00 -35.10 6.59
N LEU A 45 1.99 -34.77 5.80
CA LEU A 45 2.96 -33.69 6.10
C LEU A 45 3.05 -32.60 5.03
N HIS A 46 2.12 -32.58 4.05
CA HIS A 46 2.21 -31.59 2.96
C HIS A 46 1.12 -30.52 2.90
N THR A 47 0.15 -30.51 3.82
CA THR A 47 -0.90 -29.47 3.79
C THR A 47 -0.54 -28.20 4.55
N SER A 48 0.36 -28.23 5.54
CA SER A 48 0.66 -27.07 6.38
C SER A 48 1.63 -26.08 5.73
N GLU A 49 2.69 -26.56 5.05
CA GLU A 49 3.68 -25.64 4.44
C GLU A 49 3.17 -24.98 3.16
N ALA A 50 2.44 -25.69 2.32
CA ALA A 50 1.82 -25.11 1.14
C ALA A 50 0.71 -24.10 1.53
N SER A 51 -0.08 -24.43 2.56
CA SER A 51 -1.08 -23.53 3.13
C SER A 51 -0.45 -22.30 3.78
N GLN A 52 0.67 -22.44 4.51
CA GLN A 52 1.40 -21.32 5.10
C GLN A 52 2.04 -20.42 4.04
N ARG A 53 2.55 -20.97 2.93
CA ARG A 53 3.10 -20.19 1.82
C ARG A 53 2.03 -19.43 1.05
N LEU A 54 0.85 -20.01 0.86
CA LEU A 54 -0.31 -19.33 0.25
C LEU A 54 -0.78 -18.16 1.15
N HIS A 55 -0.85 -18.35 2.46
CA HIS A 55 -1.18 -17.30 3.41
C HIS A 55 -0.17 -16.17 3.46
N ALA A 56 1.13 -16.42 3.32
CA ALA A 56 2.15 -15.38 3.27
C ALA A 56 2.02 -14.51 2.02
N GLY A 57 1.77 -15.11 0.85
CA GLY A 57 1.48 -14.36 -0.38
C GLY A 57 0.18 -13.56 -0.29
N ASP A 58 -0.87 -14.15 0.26
CA ASP A 58 -2.17 -13.51 0.47
C ASP A 58 -2.06 -12.26 1.35
N LEU A 59 -1.27 -12.31 2.42
CA LEU A 59 -1.05 -11.16 3.30
C LEU A 59 -0.24 -10.04 2.63
N GLN A 60 0.70 -10.38 1.73
CA GLN A 60 1.43 -9.37 0.94
C GLN A 60 0.48 -8.62 0.00
N TYR A 61 -0.51 -9.29 -0.61
CA TYR A 61 -1.52 -8.65 -1.42
C TYR A 61 -2.50 -7.81 -0.58
N GLY A 62 -2.85 -8.25 0.63
CA GLY A 62 -3.61 -7.43 1.57
C GLY A 62 -2.90 -6.10 1.86
N TYR A 63 -1.60 -6.15 2.18
CA TYR A 63 -0.75 -4.95 2.35
C TYR A 63 -0.74 -4.08 1.08
N LEU A 64 -0.54 -4.70 -0.09
CA LEU A 64 -0.54 -3.99 -1.36
C LEU A 64 -1.85 -3.21 -1.57
N VAL A 65 -2.99 -3.86 -1.37
CA VAL A 65 -4.31 -3.22 -1.53
C VAL A 65 -4.48 -2.06 -0.56
N GLY A 66 -4.09 -2.21 0.72
CA GLY A 66 -4.12 -1.14 1.70
C GLY A 66 -3.27 0.07 1.29
N LEU A 67 -2.08 -0.17 0.78
CA LEU A 67 -1.20 0.88 0.26
C LEU A 67 -1.82 1.58 -0.97
N PHE A 68 -2.37 0.82 -1.93
CA PHE A 68 -3.03 1.39 -3.11
C PHE A 68 -4.34 2.11 -2.75
N GLU A 69 -5.00 1.71 -1.69
CA GLU A 69 -6.19 2.40 -1.20
C GLU A 69 -5.88 3.82 -0.70
N GLY A 70 -4.74 4.03 -0.03
CA GLY A 70 -4.24 5.36 0.30
C GLY A 70 -3.70 6.09 -0.94
N ASP A 71 -2.57 5.66 -1.46
CA ASP A 71 -1.75 6.40 -2.43
C ASP A 71 -1.94 5.98 -3.90
N GLY A 72 -2.60 4.84 -4.17
CA GLY A 72 -2.80 4.35 -5.54
C GLY A 72 -4.00 4.99 -6.25
N PHE A 73 -4.08 4.77 -7.56
CA PHE A 73 -5.21 5.22 -8.37
C PHE A 73 -5.50 4.28 -9.54
N PHE A 74 -6.78 4.23 -9.93
CA PHE A 74 -7.28 3.65 -11.17
C PHE A 74 -7.73 4.79 -12.08
N SER A 75 -7.23 4.84 -13.30
CA SER A 75 -7.52 5.92 -14.23
C SER A 75 -7.96 5.39 -15.60
N ILE A 76 -9.01 6.01 -16.15
CA ILE A 76 -9.45 5.83 -17.53
C ILE A 76 -9.44 7.23 -18.16
N THR A 77 -8.47 7.52 -19.01
CA THR A 77 -8.29 8.85 -19.59
C THR A 77 -8.21 8.80 -21.10
N PRO A 78 -8.76 9.82 -21.80
CA PRO A 78 -8.53 9.95 -23.24
C PRO A 78 -7.02 10.09 -23.54
N SER A 79 -6.53 9.33 -24.50
CA SER A 79 -5.12 9.40 -24.93
C SER A 79 -4.84 10.75 -25.60
N ALA A 80 -3.71 11.37 -25.22
CA ALA A 80 -3.21 12.55 -25.90
C ALA A 80 -2.47 12.21 -27.22
N GLN A 81 -2.23 10.92 -27.50
CA GLN A 81 -1.35 10.46 -28.58
C GLN A 81 -2.01 10.37 -29.97
N ASP A 82 -3.27 10.75 -30.12
CA ASP A 82 -3.92 10.76 -31.47
C ASP A 82 -3.27 11.75 -32.46
N GLN A 83 -2.31 12.56 -32.02
CA GLN A 83 -1.60 13.52 -32.88
C GLN A 83 -0.16 13.14 -33.25
N ALA A 84 0.46 12.16 -32.61
CA ALA A 84 1.91 11.91 -32.73
C ALA A 84 2.30 10.62 -33.48
N GLN A 85 1.41 9.70 -33.73
CA GLN A 85 1.69 8.51 -34.53
C GLN A 85 0.87 8.59 -35.82
N GLY A 86 1.55 8.89 -36.93
CA GLY A 86 1.00 8.98 -38.28
C GLY A 86 0.36 7.70 -38.85
N LEU A 87 -0.45 7.04 -38.04
CA LEU A 87 -1.39 6.03 -38.50
C LEU A 87 -2.57 6.78 -39.12
N SER A 88 -2.61 6.80 -40.44
CA SER A 88 -3.74 7.30 -41.23
C SER A 88 -5.06 6.81 -40.59
N PRO A 89 -6.03 7.72 -40.31
CA PRO A 89 -7.30 7.29 -39.81
C PRO A 89 -7.94 6.41 -40.85
N VAL A 90 -8.23 5.14 -40.50
CA VAL A 90 -9.09 4.31 -41.32
C VAL A 90 -10.41 5.08 -41.47
N PRO A 91 -10.87 5.39 -42.70
CA PRO A 91 -12.10 6.14 -42.93
C PRO A 91 -13.28 5.29 -42.45
N GLY A 92 -13.73 5.51 -41.20
CA GLY A 92 -15.03 5.03 -40.74
C GLY A 92 -16.13 6.02 -41.16
N PRO A 93 -17.42 5.63 -41.11
CA PRO A 93 -18.52 6.50 -41.49
C PRO A 93 -18.44 7.82 -40.72
N LYS A 94 -18.78 8.94 -41.41
CA LYS A 94 -18.65 10.34 -40.97
C LYS A 94 -19.35 10.58 -39.61
N GLY A 95 -18.65 10.32 -38.51
CA GLY A 95 -19.06 10.65 -37.14
C GLY A 95 -17.85 11.04 -36.35
N LYS A 96 -17.94 12.04 -35.48
CA LYS A 96 -16.85 12.51 -34.60
C LYS A 96 -16.17 11.31 -33.91
N LYS A 97 -14.95 10.95 -34.34
CA LYS A 97 -14.20 9.85 -33.73
C LYS A 97 -13.89 10.21 -32.27
N GLY A 98 -14.34 9.41 -31.34
CA GLY A 98 -13.96 9.55 -29.92
C GLY A 98 -12.46 9.30 -29.76
N LYS A 99 -11.84 9.95 -28.75
CA LYS A 99 -10.42 9.71 -28.41
C LYS A 99 -10.25 8.31 -27.84
N TYR A 100 -9.11 7.66 -28.14
CA TYR A 100 -8.76 6.38 -27.56
C TYR A 100 -8.61 6.49 -26.02
N LEU A 101 -8.99 5.44 -25.30
CA LEU A 101 -8.86 5.37 -23.84
C LEU A 101 -7.58 4.68 -23.42
N THR A 102 -6.86 5.33 -22.53
CA THR A 102 -5.75 4.76 -21.76
C THR A 102 -6.26 4.32 -20.39
N TYR A 103 -6.06 3.05 -20.08
CA TYR A 103 -6.30 2.47 -18.78
C TYR A 103 -4.98 2.44 -18.00
N GLU A 104 -4.98 2.92 -16.78
CA GLU A 104 -3.78 2.97 -15.96
C GLU A 104 -4.08 2.63 -14.51
N LEU A 105 -3.35 1.66 -13.96
CA LEU A 105 -3.13 1.54 -12.53
C LEU A 105 -1.81 2.22 -12.19
N GLY A 106 -1.81 3.09 -11.19
CA GLY A 106 -0.59 3.77 -10.78
C GLY A 106 -0.52 4.02 -9.28
N ILE A 107 0.69 4.17 -8.81
CA ILE A 107 1.03 4.72 -7.49
C ILE A 107 2.21 5.66 -7.64
N GLU A 108 2.16 6.79 -6.94
CA GLU A 108 3.20 7.81 -6.97
C GLU A 108 3.57 8.24 -5.56
N LEU A 109 4.83 8.13 -5.21
CA LEU A 109 5.37 8.38 -3.88
C LEU A 109 6.57 9.36 -3.96
N SER A 110 6.96 9.89 -2.81
CA SER A 110 8.23 10.62 -2.70
C SER A 110 9.41 9.72 -3.10
N ILE A 111 10.48 10.28 -3.63
CA ILE A 111 11.72 9.57 -3.96
C ILE A 111 12.29 8.78 -2.77
N ARG A 112 11.97 9.18 -1.53
CA ARG A 112 12.34 8.47 -0.31
C ARG A 112 11.80 7.03 -0.29
N ASP A 113 10.71 6.77 -0.99
CA ASP A 113 10.04 5.47 -1.10
C ASP A 113 10.40 4.70 -2.37
N VAL A 114 11.50 5.06 -3.04
CA VAL A 114 11.95 4.39 -4.26
C VAL A 114 12.11 2.87 -4.07
N GLN A 115 12.63 2.44 -2.93
CA GLN A 115 12.78 1.00 -2.61
C GLN A 115 11.42 0.30 -2.44
N LEU A 116 10.42 0.99 -1.88
CA LEU A 116 9.06 0.48 -1.79
C LEU A 116 8.46 0.29 -3.19
N ILE A 117 8.62 1.26 -4.09
CA ILE A 117 8.15 1.16 -5.48
C ILE A 117 8.77 -0.04 -6.19
N TYR A 118 10.08 -0.30 -6.01
CA TYR A 118 10.72 -1.48 -6.62
C TYR A 118 10.24 -2.80 -5.99
N LYS A 119 9.97 -2.86 -4.69
CA LYS A 119 9.35 -4.03 -4.04
C LYS A 119 7.96 -4.30 -4.58
N ILE A 120 7.13 -3.26 -4.76
CA ILE A 120 5.80 -3.39 -5.36
C ILE A 120 5.91 -3.89 -6.80
N LYS A 121 6.80 -3.33 -7.60
CA LYS A 121 7.05 -3.79 -8.97
C LYS A 121 7.48 -5.25 -9.01
N SER A 122 8.35 -5.68 -8.10
CA SER A 122 8.78 -7.08 -7.99
C SER A 122 7.62 -8.01 -7.60
N LEU A 123 6.76 -7.59 -6.67
CA LEU A 123 5.58 -8.36 -6.26
C LEU A 123 4.56 -8.51 -7.38
N LEU A 124 4.32 -7.44 -8.16
CA LEU A 124 3.37 -7.44 -9.27
C LEU A 124 3.94 -8.10 -10.55
N GLY A 125 5.26 -8.15 -10.70
CA GLY A 125 5.95 -8.66 -11.89
C GLY A 125 5.79 -7.81 -13.14
N VAL A 126 5.04 -6.70 -13.09
CA VAL A 126 4.71 -5.84 -14.22
C VAL A 126 4.78 -4.35 -13.85
N GLY A 127 4.82 -3.49 -14.87
CA GLY A 127 4.79 -2.04 -14.69
C GLY A 127 6.11 -1.34 -15.01
N VAL A 128 6.02 -0.03 -15.21
CA VAL A 128 7.14 0.86 -15.54
C VAL A 128 7.35 1.81 -14.37
N VAL A 129 8.58 1.88 -13.87
CA VAL A 129 8.98 2.87 -12.86
C VAL A 129 9.47 4.10 -13.59
N SER A 130 9.02 5.27 -13.17
CA SER A 130 9.45 6.55 -13.71
C SER A 130 9.67 7.57 -12.58
N PHE A 131 10.53 8.54 -12.87
CA PHE A 131 10.91 9.61 -11.96
C PHE A 131 10.46 10.94 -12.54
N ARG A 132 9.97 11.83 -11.69
CA ARG A 132 9.63 13.21 -12.07
C ARG A 132 9.87 14.19 -10.93
N LYS A 133 10.03 15.45 -11.28
CA LYS A 133 10.02 16.53 -10.30
C LYS A 133 8.64 17.19 -10.25
N ARG A 134 8.17 17.49 -9.05
CA ARG A 134 6.97 18.28 -8.78
C ARG A 134 7.38 19.46 -7.91
N GLY A 135 7.70 20.59 -8.57
CA GLY A 135 8.45 21.68 -7.91
C GLY A 135 9.82 21.18 -7.47
N ASP A 136 10.16 21.41 -6.20
CA ASP A 136 11.43 20.97 -5.60
C ASP A 136 11.39 19.51 -5.08
N ILE A 137 10.24 18.83 -5.19
CA ILE A 137 10.06 17.48 -4.66
C ILE A 137 10.28 16.49 -5.79
N GLU A 138 11.20 15.54 -5.57
CA GLU A 138 11.39 14.39 -6.46
C GLU A 138 10.40 13.29 -6.11
N MET A 139 9.75 12.78 -7.15
CA MET A 139 8.72 11.75 -7.06
C MET A 139 9.13 10.53 -7.87
N VAL A 140 8.73 9.36 -7.38
CA VAL A 140 8.86 8.09 -8.09
C VAL A 140 7.47 7.49 -8.27
N SER A 141 7.20 6.93 -9.45
CA SER A 141 5.91 6.30 -9.73
C SER A 141 6.07 4.93 -10.37
N LEU A 142 5.14 4.03 -10.05
CA LEU A 142 4.93 2.77 -10.78
C LEU A 142 3.61 2.89 -11.54
N ARG A 143 3.63 2.60 -12.84
CA ARG A 143 2.47 2.70 -13.72
C ARG A 143 2.33 1.45 -14.58
N ILE A 144 1.10 0.94 -14.69
CA ILE A 144 0.75 -0.23 -15.50
C ILE A 144 -0.35 0.20 -16.47
N ARG A 145 -0.04 0.21 -17.78
CA ARG A 145 -0.94 0.63 -18.86
C ARG A 145 -1.27 -0.48 -19.84
N ASN A 146 -0.43 -1.53 -19.90
CA ASN A 146 -0.68 -2.65 -20.78
C ASN A 146 -1.97 -3.37 -20.36
N LYS A 147 -2.96 -3.43 -21.25
CA LYS A 147 -4.30 -3.99 -20.97
C LYS A 147 -4.24 -5.47 -20.59
N ASP A 148 -3.34 -6.25 -21.21
CA ASP A 148 -3.19 -7.67 -20.90
C ASP A 148 -2.55 -7.86 -19.52
N HIS A 149 -1.56 -7.03 -19.15
CA HIS A 149 -1.01 -7.04 -17.81
C HIS A 149 -2.05 -6.65 -16.76
N LEU A 150 -2.87 -5.63 -17.05
CA LEU A 150 -3.96 -5.23 -16.17
C LEU A 150 -4.96 -6.38 -15.96
N LYS A 151 -5.41 -7.04 -17.04
CA LYS A 151 -6.35 -8.16 -16.98
C LYS A 151 -5.76 -9.39 -16.28
N LYS A 152 -4.53 -9.75 -16.61
CA LYS A 152 -3.91 -11.01 -16.18
C LYS A 152 -3.33 -10.96 -14.76
N PHE A 153 -2.75 -9.83 -14.37
CA PHE A 153 -1.99 -9.72 -13.13
C PHE A 153 -2.67 -8.82 -12.09
N ILE A 154 -3.37 -7.76 -12.51
CA ILE A 154 -3.89 -6.75 -11.61
C ILE A 154 -5.34 -7.05 -11.19
N LEU A 155 -6.24 -7.26 -12.14
CA LEU A 155 -7.64 -7.50 -11.79
C LEU A 155 -7.81 -8.68 -10.80
N PRO A 156 -7.13 -9.84 -10.96
CA PRO A 156 -7.28 -10.94 -10.01
C PRO A 156 -6.90 -10.59 -8.57
N ILE A 157 -5.97 -9.66 -8.37
CA ILE A 157 -5.56 -9.20 -7.03
C ILE A 157 -6.71 -8.41 -6.39
N PHE A 158 -7.20 -7.37 -7.07
CA PHE A 158 -8.24 -6.50 -6.51
C PHE A 158 -9.63 -7.14 -6.51
N ASP A 159 -9.88 -8.16 -7.31
CA ASP A 159 -11.09 -8.99 -7.23
C ASP A 159 -11.06 -9.90 -5.99
N LYS A 160 -9.90 -10.46 -5.66
CA LYS A 160 -9.73 -11.33 -4.49
C LYS A 160 -9.61 -10.55 -3.17
N TYR A 161 -9.01 -9.37 -3.23
CA TYR A 161 -8.78 -8.47 -2.08
C TYR A 161 -9.42 -7.10 -2.33
N PRO A 162 -10.74 -6.97 -2.20
CA PRO A 162 -11.44 -5.70 -2.41
C PRO A 162 -10.94 -4.60 -1.47
N MET A 163 -10.96 -3.36 -1.95
CA MET A 163 -10.73 -2.17 -1.13
C MET A 163 -11.95 -1.88 -0.26
N PHE A 164 -11.74 -1.24 0.88
CA PHE A 164 -12.79 -0.96 1.85
C PHE A 164 -13.41 0.43 1.69
N SER A 165 -12.70 1.37 1.06
CA SER A 165 -13.21 2.73 0.80
C SER A 165 -14.05 2.80 -0.49
N ASN A 166 -14.61 3.98 -0.72
CA ASN A 166 -15.31 4.31 -1.96
C ASN A 166 -14.41 4.27 -3.21
N LYS A 167 -13.08 4.14 -3.05
CA LYS A 167 -12.15 3.87 -4.16
C LYS A 167 -12.45 2.51 -4.84
N GLN A 168 -13.10 1.59 -4.13
CA GLN A 168 -13.59 0.34 -4.72
C GLN A 168 -14.54 0.56 -5.90
N TYR A 169 -15.36 1.63 -5.88
CA TYR A 169 -16.20 2.00 -7.02
C TYR A 169 -15.37 2.40 -8.25
N ASP A 170 -14.25 3.11 -8.05
CA ASP A 170 -13.36 3.47 -9.16
C ASP A 170 -12.71 2.23 -9.77
N TYR A 171 -12.34 1.27 -8.92
CA TYR A 171 -11.83 -0.02 -9.38
C TYR A 171 -12.88 -0.80 -10.16
N LEU A 172 -14.12 -0.92 -9.66
CA LEU A 172 -15.19 -1.64 -10.34
C LEU A 172 -15.48 -1.02 -11.71
N ARG A 173 -15.59 0.30 -11.80
CA ARG A 173 -15.71 0.99 -13.08
C ARG A 173 -14.57 0.69 -14.03
N PHE A 174 -13.34 0.78 -13.51
CA PHE A 174 -12.11 0.50 -14.28
C PHE A 174 -12.11 -0.93 -14.81
N ARG A 175 -12.42 -1.91 -13.95
CA ARG A 175 -12.51 -3.33 -14.28
C ARG A 175 -13.56 -3.58 -15.37
N ASP A 176 -14.76 -3.11 -15.15
CA ASP A 176 -15.89 -3.37 -16.04
C ASP A 176 -15.67 -2.75 -17.43
N ALA A 177 -15.19 -1.51 -17.50
CA ALA A 177 -14.84 -0.86 -18.76
C ALA A 177 -13.70 -1.59 -19.50
N LEU A 178 -12.68 -2.06 -18.77
CA LEU A 178 -11.55 -2.79 -19.35
C LEU A 178 -11.97 -4.18 -19.86
N LEU A 179 -12.82 -4.90 -19.13
CA LEU A 179 -13.31 -6.23 -19.51
C LEU A 179 -14.30 -6.16 -20.67
N SER A 180 -15.17 -5.13 -20.70
CA SER A 180 -16.09 -4.85 -21.82
C SER A 180 -15.37 -4.39 -23.08
N GLY A 181 -14.06 -4.17 -23.03
CA GLY A 181 -13.28 -3.79 -24.21
C GLY A 181 -13.58 -2.39 -24.72
N ILE A 182 -14.03 -1.47 -23.86
CA ILE A 182 -14.30 -0.09 -24.26
C ILE A 182 -12.98 0.57 -24.68
N ILE A 183 -12.93 1.10 -25.90
CA ILE A 183 -11.73 1.66 -26.52
C ILE A 183 -11.83 3.17 -26.67
N TYR A 184 -13.02 3.70 -26.91
CA TYR A 184 -13.24 5.11 -27.21
C TYR A 184 -13.94 5.83 -26.05
N SER A 185 -13.59 7.10 -25.86
CA SER A 185 -14.15 7.93 -24.78
C SER A 185 -15.65 8.17 -24.90
N LYS A 186 -16.21 8.16 -26.13
CA LYS A 186 -17.65 8.29 -26.37
C LYS A 186 -18.47 7.09 -25.89
N ASP A 187 -17.84 5.91 -25.82
CA ASP A 187 -18.49 4.66 -25.45
C ASP A 187 -18.38 4.40 -23.93
N LEU A 188 -17.60 5.24 -23.21
CA LEU A 188 -17.44 5.14 -21.77
C LEU A 188 -18.64 5.80 -21.07
N PRO A 189 -19.38 5.04 -20.24
CA PRO A 189 -20.50 5.61 -19.47
C PRO A 189 -20.05 6.75 -18.55
N GLU A 190 -20.95 7.72 -18.37
CA GLU A 190 -20.76 8.76 -17.37
C GLU A 190 -20.66 8.12 -15.98
N TYR A 191 -19.80 8.71 -15.13
CA TYR A 191 -19.51 8.16 -13.83
C TYR A 191 -19.50 9.22 -12.74
N ILE A 192 -20.32 8.97 -11.74
CA ILE A 192 -20.29 9.69 -10.46
C ILE A 192 -19.99 8.65 -9.38
N ARG A 193 -18.89 8.85 -8.63
CA ARG A 193 -18.55 7.96 -7.53
C ARG A 193 -19.66 7.97 -6.48
N SER A 194 -20.14 6.78 -6.09
CA SER A 194 -21.13 6.67 -5.03
C SER A 194 -20.52 7.11 -3.68
N SER A 195 -21.29 7.84 -2.91
CA SER A 195 -20.97 8.18 -1.51
C SER A 195 -21.36 7.08 -0.51
N LYS A 196 -22.16 6.11 -0.95
CA LYS A 196 -22.61 5.01 -0.07
C LYS A 196 -21.46 4.07 0.22
N PRO A 197 -21.19 3.71 1.48
CA PRO A 197 -20.19 2.71 1.81
C PRO A 197 -20.59 1.33 1.24
N LEU A 198 -19.59 0.58 0.76
CA LEU A 198 -19.80 -0.79 0.27
C LEU A 198 -19.77 -1.84 1.38
N ASN A 199 -19.15 -1.50 2.51
CA ASN A 199 -18.88 -2.41 3.60
C ASN A 199 -19.46 -1.88 4.91
N SER A 200 -19.79 -2.78 5.85
CA SER A 200 -20.00 -2.44 7.24
C SER A 200 -18.68 -2.60 8.03
N ILE A 201 -18.62 -2.05 9.24
CA ILE A 201 -17.45 -2.19 10.13
C ILE A 201 -17.20 -3.67 10.41
N GLU A 202 -18.24 -4.43 10.73
CA GLU A 202 -18.15 -5.86 11.03
C GLU A 202 -17.62 -6.67 9.84
N SER A 203 -18.07 -6.35 8.62
CA SER A 203 -17.58 -7.03 7.41
C SER A 203 -16.10 -6.75 7.16
N ILE A 204 -15.64 -5.53 7.38
CA ILE A 204 -14.23 -5.15 7.28
C ILE A 204 -13.40 -5.91 8.31
N LEU A 205 -13.82 -5.89 9.58
CA LEU A 205 -13.09 -6.52 10.69
C LEU A 205 -13.02 -8.04 10.57
N SER A 206 -14.03 -8.68 9.96
CA SER A 206 -14.06 -10.12 9.72
C SER A 206 -13.18 -10.57 8.54
N THR A 207 -12.66 -9.62 7.74
CA THR A 207 -11.86 -9.93 6.55
C THR A 207 -10.47 -10.44 6.94
N PHE A 208 -10.08 -11.60 6.43
CA PHE A 208 -8.84 -12.28 6.83
C PHE A 208 -7.55 -11.50 6.53
N TYR A 209 -7.55 -10.59 5.56
CA TYR A 209 -6.40 -9.76 5.20
C TYR A 209 -6.44 -8.36 5.84
N PHE A 210 -7.42 -8.04 6.69
CA PHE A 210 -7.59 -6.70 7.26
C PHE A 210 -6.35 -6.22 8.01
N SER A 211 -5.71 -7.06 8.82
CA SER A 211 -4.49 -6.69 9.54
C SER A 211 -3.34 -6.30 8.60
N ALA A 212 -3.16 -7.04 7.51
CA ALA A 212 -2.14 -6.76 6.51
C ALA A 212 -2.50 -5.50 5.69
N TRP A 213 -3.78 -5.37 5.33
CA TRP A 213 -4.32 -4.17 4.70
C TRP A 213 -4.06 -2.91 5.56
N LEU A 214 -4.31 -3.00 6.85
CA LEU A 214 -4.09 -1.88 7.78
C LEU A 214 -2.62 -1.45 7.82
N VAL A 215 -1.66 -2.39 7.75
CA VAL A 215 -0.24 -2.01 7.65
C VAL A 215 0.04 -1.24 6.37
N GLY A 216 -0.48 -1.70 5.23
CA GLY A 216 -0.35 -0.99 3.95
C GLY A 216 -1.02 0.39 3.96
N PHE A 217 -2.20 0.49 4.59
CA PHE A 217 -2.91 1.75 4.74
C PHE A 217 -2.18 2.72 5.70
N ILE A 218 -1.56 2.22 6.79
CA ILE A 218 -0.67 3.01 7.65
C ILE A 218 0.58 3.47 6.88
N GLU A 219 1.13 2.65 5.99
CA GLU A 219 2.25 3.04 5.13
C GLU A 219 1.91 4.29 4.29
N ALA A 220 0.69 4.36 3.75
CA ALA A 220 0.20 5.50 2.99
C ALA A 220 -0.20 6.68 3.90
N GLU A 221 -1.18 6.49 4.76
CA GLU A 221 -1.93 7.54 5.45
C GLU A 221 -1.53 7.76 6.91
N GLY A 222 -0.78 6.83 7.53
CA GLY A 222 -0.38 6.94 8.93
C GLY A 222 0.64 8.04 9.18
N CYS A 223 0.55 8.69 10.32
CA CYS A 223 1.51 9.71 10.76
C CYS A 223 1.97 9.43 12.19
N PHE A 224 3.29 9.38 12.39
CA PHE A 224 3.94 9.25 13.69
C PHE A 224 4.61 10.57 14.04
N SER A 225 4.19 11.22 15.12
CA SER A 225 4.73 12.52 15.51
C SER A 225 5.01 12.64 17.00
N VAL A 226 5.96 13.51 17.35
CA VAL A 226 6.24 13.96 18.70
C VAL A 226 6.27 15.47 18.68
N TYR A 227 5.56 16.10 19.60
CA TYR A 227 5.46 17.54 19.67
C TYR A 227 5.41 18.04 21.12
N LYS A 228 5.76 19.29 21.35
CA LYS A 228 5.62 19.96 22.64
C LYS A 228 4.17 20.42 22.83
N LEU A 229 3.59 20.12 23.98
CA LEU A 229 2.20 20.49 24.28
C LEU A 229 2.06 21.99 24.60
N SER A 230 3.09 22.62 25.22
CA SER A 230 3.14 24.03 25.58
C SER A 230 4.51 24.61 25.26
N LYS A 231 4.55 25.93 24.96
CA LYS A 231 5.83 26.63 24.74
C LYS A 231 6.68 26.70 26.00
N ASP A 232 6.03 26.76 27.16
CA ASP A 232 6.69 27.00 28.45
C ASP A 232 7.03 25.73 29.22
N LYS A 233 6.59 24.56 28.74
CA LYS A 233 6.85 23.27 29.39
C LYS A 233 7.51 22.32 28.38
N ASP A 234 8.61 21.70 28.77
CA ASP A 234 9.28 20.64 28.00
C ASP A 234 8.48 19.31 28.01
N TYR A 235 7.14 19.44 27.97
CA TYR A 235 6.26 18.30 27.99
C TYR A 235 6.03 17.79 26.57
N LEU A 236 6.72 16.70 26.24
CA LEU A 236 6.60 16.03 24.95
C LEU A 236 5.42 15.08 24.94
N VAL A 237 4.67 15.11 23.86
CA VAL A 237 3.56 14.19 23.60
C VAL A 237 3.79 13.51 22.26
N ALA A 238 3.74 12.19 22.26
CA ALA A 238 3.73 11.40 21.04
C ALA A 238 2.30 11.18 20.55
N SER A 239 2.09 11.22 19.25
CA SER A 239 0.81 10.85 18.65
C SER A 239 0.98 9.90 17.48
N PHE A 240 -0.08 9.13 17.24
CA PHE A 240 -0.34 8.44 15.99
C PHE A 240 -1.62 9.01 15.41
N ASP A 241 -1.56 9.39 14.15
CA ASP A 241 -2.66 10.00 13.41
C ASP A 241 -2.91 9.20 12.13
N ILE A 242 -4.19 9.02 11.78
CA ILE A 242 -4.61 8.44 10.52
C ILE A 242 -5.86 9.14 10.02
N ALA A 243 -5.95 9.39 8.72
CA ALA A 243 -7.06 10.15 8.16
C ALA A 243 -7.43 9.66 6.77
N GLN A 244 -8.71 9.78 6.41
CA GLN A 244 -9.19 9.45 5.08
C GLN A 244 -10.38 10.33 4.70
N ARG A 245 -10.35 10.85 3.46
CA ARG A 245 -11.51 11.54 2.89
C ARG A 245 -12.62 10.53 2.61
N ASP A 246 -13.86 10.89 2.95
CA ASP A 246 -15.03 10.01 2.82
C ASP A 246 -14.86 8.64 3.50
N GLY A 247 -14.01 8.58 4.54
CA GLY A 247 -13.51 7.35 5.14
C GLY A 247 -14.14 7.00 6.49
N ASP A 248 -15.38 7.39 6.78
CA ASP A 248 -16.04 7.15 8.06
C ASP A 248 -15.94 5.69 8.51
N ILE A 249 -16.39 4.77 7.67
CA ILE A 249 -16.43 3.34 7.98
C ILE A 249 -15.02 2.76 8.21
N ILE A 250 -14.04 3.16 7.37
CA ILE A 250 -12.65 2.69 7.50
C ILE A 250 -12.02 3.19 8.80
N ILE A 251 -12.14 4.50 9.06
CA ILE A 251 -11.55 5.09 10.27
C ILE A 251 -12.22 4.54 11.54
N SER A 252 -13.54 4.26 11.45
CA SER A 252 -14.28 3.59 12.54
C SER A 252 -13.81 2.15 12.75
N ALA A 253 -13.61 1.38 11.68
CA ALA A 253 -13.08 0.01 11.75
C ALA A 253 -11.65 0.00 12.35
N ILE A 254 -10.78 0.92 11.95
CA ILE A 254 -9.42 1.05 12.51
C ILE A 254 -9.48 1.40 13.99
N ARG A 255 -10.35 2.33 14.38
CA ARG A 255 -10.56 2.73 15.78
C ARG A 255 -10.97 1.53 16.64
N GLU A 256 -11.93 0.74 16.16
CA GLU A 256 -12.42 -0.45 16.86
C GLU A 256 -11.33 -1.53 16.93
N TYR A 257 -10.70 -1.87 15.81
CA TYR A 257 -9.65 -2.89 15.74
C TYR A 257 -8.47 -2.62 16.66
N LEU A 258 -8.02 -1.36 16.72
CA LEU A 258 -6.92 -0.95 17.60
C LEU A 258 -7.38 -0.58 19.01
N SER A 259 -8.67 -0.77 19.34
CA SER A 259 -9.27 -0.48 20.64
C SER A 259 -9.02 0.96 21.11
N PHE A 260 -9.18 1.93 20.21
CA PHE A 260 -9.06 3.35 20.55
C PHE A 260 -10.38 3.91 21.08
N THR A 261 -10.30 4.71 22.13
CA THR A 261 -11.45 5.40 22.75
C THR A 261 -11.64 6.83 22.24
N ASN A 262 -10.68 7.35 21.44
CA ASN A 262 -10.70 8.69 20.92
C ASN A 262 -11.88 8.91 19.96
N ALA A 263 -12.45 10.12 19.97
CA ALA A 263 -13.43 10.52 18.98
C ALA A 263 -12.76 10.69 17.60
N ILE A 264 -13.53 10.36 16.56
CA ILE A 264 -13.17 10.65 15.17
C ILE A 264 -13.58 12.10 14.88
N TYR A 265 -12.67 12.88 14.34
CA TYR A 265 -12.91 14.26 13.96
C TYR A 265 -13.17 14.34 12.46
N LEU A 266 -14.28 15.00 12.07
CA LEU A 266 -14.60 15.30 10.68
C LEU A 266 -14.22 16.76 10.38
N ASP A 267 -13.37 16.98 9.39
CA ASP A 267 -13.02 18.33 8.95
C ASP A 267 -13.92 18.85 7.81
N LYS A 268 -13.77 20.13 7.48
CA LYS A 268 -14.57 20.82 6.45
C LYS A 268 -14.40 20.23 5.04
N THR A 269 -13.38 19.42 4.82
CA THR A 269 -13.10 18.77 3.52
C THR A 269 -13.62 17.35 3.44
N ASN A 270 -14.53 16.97 4.35
CA ASN A 270 -15.06 15.62 4.51
C ASN A 270 -13.97 14.56 4.78
N CYS A 271 -12.91 14.97 5.49
CA CYS A 271 -11.84 14.08 5.89
C CYS A 271 -12.03 13.64 7.35
N TYR A 272 -12.19 12.33 7.56
CA TYR A 272 -12.31 11.71 8.87
C TYR A 272 -10.92 11.47 9.43
N LYS A 273 -10.64 12.00 10.62
CA LYS A 273 -9.33 11.97 11.27
C LYS A 273 -9.42 11.33 12.65
N LEU A 274 -8.52 10.41 12.90
CA LEU A 274 -8.34 9.76 14.19
C LEU A 274 -6.93 10.06 14.70
N LYS A 275 -6.84 10.80 15.81
CA LYS A 275 -5.59 11.15 16.48
C LYS A 275 -5.57 10.58 17.87
N VAL A 276 -4.54 9.82 18.20
CA VAL A 276 -4.35 9.21 19.51
C VAL A 276 -3.01 9.60 20.12
N SER A 277 -2.99 9.89 21.42
CA SER A 277 -1.78 10.23 22.18
C SER A 277 -1.78 9.63 23.58
N GLY A 278 -2.87 8.95 23.96
CA GLY A 278 -2.98 8.24 25.23
C GLY A 278 -2.00 7.08 25.32
N VAL A 279 -1.46 6.83 26.51
CA VAL A 279 -0.48 5.75 26.76
C VAL A 279 -0.94 4.41 26.23
N ARG A 280 -2.17 4.00 26.56
CA ARG A 280 -2.76 2.73 26.11
C ARG A 280 -2.91 2.67 24.59
N SER A 281 -3.36 3.78 23.96
CA SER A 281 -3.51 3.81 22.49
C SER A 281 -2.17 3.71 21.78
N ILE A 282 -1.13 4.41 22.28
CA ILE A 282 0.23 4.32 21.76
C ILE A 282 0.77 2.89 21.90
N GLU A 283 0.52 2.24 23.05
CA GLU A 283 0.89 0.84 23.26
C GLU A 283 0.20 -0.09 22.26
N ASN A 284 -1.10 0.11 21.99
CA ASN A 284 -1.84 -0.69 21.01
C ASN A 284 -1.26 -0.57 19.59
N VAL A 285 -0.85 0.64 19.17
CA VAL A 285 -0.16 0.85 17.88
C VAL A 285 1.14 0.06 17.83
N ILE A 286 1.96 0.14 18.87
CA ILE A 286 3.24 -0.58 18.95
C ILE A 286 2.98 -2.09 18.90
N LYS A 287 2.09 -2.62 19.73
CA LYS A 287 1.73 -4.05 19.77
C LYS A 287 1.23 -4.54 18.41
N PHE A 288 0.36 -3.77 17.76
CA PHE A 288 -0.14 -4.10 16.44
C PHE A 288 1.00 -4.24 15.42
N LEU A 289 1.83 -3.20 15.25
CA LEU A 289 2.92 -3.20 14.27
C LEU A 289 4.03 -4.23 14.57
N GLN A 290 4.19 -4.60 15.85
CA GLN A 290 5.11 -5.67 16.24
C GLN A 290 4.58 -7.07 15.91
N ASN A 291 3.29 -7.31 16.19
CA ASN A 291 2.70 -8.66 16.14
C ASN A 291 2.18 -9.04 14.76
N THR A 292 1.92 -8.05 13.87
CA THR A 292 1.47 -8.35 12.51
C THR A 292 2.57 -9.06 11.71
N SER A 293 2.17 -10.03 10.89
CA SER A 293 3.07 -10.80 10.02
C SER A 293 3.68 -9.95 8.89
N VAL A 294 2.96 -8.92 8.43
CA VAL A 294 3.45 -7.97 7.43
C VAL A 294 4.00 -6.74 8.14
N LYS A 295 5.12 -6.22 7.65
CA LYS A 295 5.79 -5.05 8.26
C LYS A 295 5.73 -3.85 7.32
N LEU A 296 5.92 -2.63 7.87
CA LEU A 296 6.16 -1.43 7.08
C LEU A 296 7.42 -1.62 6.21
N LEU A 297 7.35 -1.23 4.95
CA LEU A 297 8.40 -1.53 3.96
C LEU A 297 9.11 -0.28 3.42
N GLY A 298 8.44 0.89 3.46
CA GLY A 298 8.93 2.15 2.93
C GLY A 298 9.55 3.08 3.97
N HIS A 299 9.60 4.35 3.65
CA HIS A 299 10.11 5.41 4.53
C HIS A 299 9.31 5.52 5.84
N LYS A 300 8.05 5.14 5.83
CA LYS A 300 7.19 5.07 7.02
C LYS A 300 7.78 4.17 8.11
N LYS A 301 8.46 3.10 7.72
CA LYS A 301 9.19 2.25 8.68
C LYS A 301 10.24 3.05 9.46
N LEU A 302 11.02 3.88 8.77
CA LEU A 302 12.02 4.72 9.43
C LEU A 302 11.36 5.74 10.36
N GLN A 303 10.28 6.40 9.92
CA GLN A 303 9.50 7.32 10.76
C GLN A 303 9.02 6.63 12.03
N TYR A 304 8.46 5.42 11.91
CA TYR A 304 8.00 4.63 13.04
C TYR A 304 9.15 4.26 14.00
N LEU A 305 10.30 3.83 13.49
CA LEU A 305 11.47 3.49 14.31
C LEU A 305 12.01 4.70 15.09
N LEU A 306 12.09 5.86 14.44
CA LEU A 306 12.51 7.11 15.08
C LEU A 306 11.51 7.55 16.15
N TRP A 307 10.21 7.40 15.87
CA TRP A 307 9.14 7.68 16.82
C TRP A 307 9.24 6.77 18.05
N VAL A 308 9.43 5.47 17.88
CA VAL A 308 9.63 4.51 18.98
C VAL A 308 10.90 4.84 19.78
N LYS A 309 11.99 5.26 19.11
CA LYS A 309 13.21 5.73 19.80
C LYS A 309 12.90 6.93 20.70
N GLN A 310 12.14 7.90 20.22
CA GLN A 310 11.72 9.07 21.00
C GLN A 310 10.80 8.69 22.18
N LEU A 311 9.89 7.73 22.02
CA LEU A 311 9.03 7.26 23.11
C LEU A 311 9.82 6.75 24.32
N ARG A 312 11.02 6.19 24.13
CA ARG A 312 11.89 5.71 25.21
C ARG A 312 12.47 6.85 26.05
N THR A 313 12.52 8.06 25.52
CA THR A 313 13.04 9.24 26.25
C THR A 313 11.95 10.05 26.94
N ILE A 314 10.67 9.73 26.68
CA ILE A 314 9.52 10.46 27.25
C ILE A 314 8.98 9.65 28.42
N ALA A 315 9.19 10.11 29.65
CA ALA A 315 8.80 9.44 30.90
C ALA A 315 7.35 8.95 30.89
N ARG A 316 6.42 9.78 30.38
CA ARG A 316 5.00 9.44 30.24
C ARG A 316 4.75 8.07 29.58
N TYR A 317 5.60 7.67 28.61
CA TYR A 317 5.48 6.41 27.89
C TYR A 317 6.48 5.37 28.36
N SER A 318 7.75 5.73 28.55
CA SER A 318 8.83 4.80 28.92
C SER A 318 8.60 4.08 30.24
N GLU A 319 7.95 4.74 31.21
CA GLU A 319 7.62 4.17 32.52
C GLU A 319 6.38 3.27 32.51
N LYS A 320 5.50 3.41 31.50
CA LYS A 320 4.17 2.78 31.50
C LYS A 320 3.96 1.77 30.39
N ILE A 321 4.82 1.76 29.37
CA ILE A 321 4.73 0.87 28.22
C ILE A 321 6.03 0.11 28.07
N LYS A 322 5.93 -1.20 27.81
CA LYS A 322 7.09 -1.98 27.37
C LYS A 322 7.42 -1.63 25.91
N ILE A 323 8.34 -0.68 25.74
CA ILE A 323 8.80 -0.26 24.41
C ILE A 323 9.89 -1.23 23.94
N PRO A 324 9.75 -1.81 22.74
CA PRO A 324 10.73 -2.77 22.22
C PRO A 324 12.14 -2.15 22.09
N SER A 325 13.17 -2.91 22.46
CA SER A 325 14.56 -2.49 22.30
C SER A 325 15.08 -2.70 20.86
N ASN A 326 14.58 -3.74 20.19
CA ASN A 326 15.01 -4.17 18.86
C ASN A 326 13.83 -4.20 17.89
N TYR A 327 14.13 -3.91 16.61
CA TYR A 327 13.24 -3.98 15.46
C TYR A 327 13.87 -4.79 14.35
#